data_2ca5c5180108d6f6db893e308bc8b63f
#
_entry.id   2ca5c5180108d6f6db893e308bc8b63f
#
_cell.length_a   1.000
_cell.length_b   1.000
_cell.length_c   1.000
_cell.angle_alpha   90.00
_cell.angle_beta   90.00
_cell.angle_gamma   90.00
#
_symmetry.space_group_name_H-M   'P 1'
#
loop_
_entity.id
_entity.type
_entity.pdbx_description
1 polymer ?
#
loop_
_entity_poly.entity_id
_entity_poly.type
_entity_poly.pdbx_seq_one_letter_code
_entity_poly.pdbx_strand_id
1 'polypeptide(L)'
;STEFYVHEARKLGGIVEAPCVQQGDYPTVIHGTTIYLGFILLNGLDETIGVTIGRERQEGGPFSSLTDFIDRVHIGIEQLTLLIRIGAFRFTGIAKQTLLWEAHHMLKGHKPSAVPATMPSLFKGTVSSHDYKVPLLEQSALERAFDEIELLGFPLADPFLLADEPLDQGTTAAELPDKLGHFVIAYGYLVTVKDTKTQKGDRMNFATFVDQNGDFLDSVHFPNIAAQFPFRGKGLYKVQGRV
;
A
#
# COMPACT_ATOMS: atom_id res chain seq x y z
N SER A 1 -0.16 -7.78 -14.04
CA SER A 1 -0.07 -7.32 -12.64
C SER A 1 -0.44 -5.84 -12.57
N THR A 2 -1.28 -5.44 -11.64
CA THR A 2 -1.64 -4.02 -11.43
C THR A 2 -0.41 -3.15 -11.21
N GLU A 3 0.56 -3.66 -10.45
CA GLU A 3 1.83 -2.98 -10.19
C GLU A 3 2.60 -2.63 -11.46
N PHE A 4 2.61 -3.52 -12.46
CA PHE A 4 3.25 -3.24 -13.74
C PHE A 4 2.65 -1.97 -14.39
N TYR A 5 1.33 -1.84 -14.41
CA TYR A 5 0.66 -0.65 -14.95
C TYR A 5 0.93 0.61 -14.12
N VAL A 6 1.11 0.49 -12.80
CA VAL A 6 1.52 1.61 -11.94
C VAL A 6 2.89 2.14 -12.36
N HIS A 7 3.86 1.25 -12.58
CA HIS A 7 5.19 1.65 -13.04
C HIS A 7 5.15 2.26 -14.45
N GLU A 8 4.39 1.69 -15.38
CA GLU A 8 4.20 2.26 -16.72
C GLU A 8 3.57 3.66 -16.67
N ALA A 9 2.51 3.83 -15.87
CA ALA A 9 1.85 5.12 -15.72
C ALA A 9 2.82 6.19 -15.19
N ARG A 10 3.68 5.84 -14.23
CA ARG A 10 4.70 6.74 -13.68
C ARG A 10 5.76 7.11 -14.72
N LYS A 11 6.21 6.15 -15.53
CA LYS A 11 7.16 6.42 -16.63
C LYS A 11 6.58 7.39 -17.66
N LEU A 12 5.27 7.38 -17.86
CA LEU A 12 4.56 8.32 -18.73
C LEU A 12 4.23 9.67 -18.06
N GLY A 13 4.72 9.90 -16.84
CA GLY A 13 4.53 11.15 -16.11
C GLY A 13 3.25 11.21 -15.27
N GLY A 14 2.54 10.10 -15.12
CA GLY A 14 1.37 9.99 -14.23
C GLY A 14 1.79 9.97 -12.75
N ILE A 15 1.01 10.66 -11.92
CA ILE A 15 1.13 10.62 -10.47
C ILE A 15 0.19 9.53 -9.97
N VAL A 16 0.71 8.51 -9.29
CA VAL A 16 -0.10 7.43 -8.74
C VAL A 16 -0.16 7.54 -7.23
N GLU A 17 -1.38 7.70 -6.72
CA GLU A 17 -1.72 7.91 -5.33
C GLU A 17 -2.44 6.70 -4.74
N ALA A 18 -2.21 6.42 -3.44
CA ALA A 18 -2.97 5.45 -2.68
C ALA A 18 -4.47 5.79 -2.66
N PRO A 19 -5.35 4.81 -2.36
CA PRO A 19 -6.77 5.07 -2.15
C PRO A 19 -7.00 6.26 -1.22
N CYS A 20 -7.98 7.10 -1.54
CA CYS A 20 -8.28 8.33 -0.81
C CYS A 20 -9.79 8.51 -0.69
N VAL A 21 -10.31 8.72 0.52
CA VAL A 21 -11.75 8.89 0.75
C VAL A 21 -12.32 10.15 0.09
N GLN A 22 -11.48 11.15 -0.15
CA GLN A 22 -11.90 12.42 -0.79
C GLN A 22 -11.81 12.39 -2.31
N GLN A 23 -10.84 11.69 -2.88
CA GLN A 23 -10.51 11.78 -4.31
C GLN A 23 -10.65 10.44 -5.04
N GLY A 24 -10.61 9.33 -4.31
CA GLY A 24 -10.70 7.99 -4.86
C GLY A 24 -12.13 7.49 -4.95
N ASP A 25 -12.32 6.33 -5.57
CA ASP A 25 -13.59 5.62 -5.63
C ASP A 25 -13.35 4.11 -5.51
N TYR A 26 -14.42 3.29 -5.55
CA TYR A 26 -14.25 1.83 -5.54
C TYR A 26 -13.39 1.36 -6.71
N PRO A 27 -13.65 1.71 -7.98
CA PRO A 27 -12.68 1.54 -9.05
C PRO A 27 -11.58 2.62 -8.98
N THR A 28 -10.45 2.36 -9.64
CA THR A 28 -9.41 3.35 -9.87
C THR A 28 -9.94 4.50 -10.72
N VAL A 29 -9.65 5.73 -10.31
CA VAL A 29 -10.09 6.94 -11.00
C VAL A 29 -8.91 7.84 -11.37
N ILE A 30 -9.08 8.65 -12.40
CA ILE A 30 -8.07 9.58 -12.90
C ILE A 30 -8.61 10.99 -12.84
N HIS A 31 -7.88 11.88 -12.15
CA HIS A 31 -8.16 13.30 -12.08
C HIS A 31 -6.97 14.07 -12.68
N GLY A 32 -7.12 14.53 -13.93
CA GLY A 32 -6.01 15.15 -14.65
C GLY A 32 -4.89 14.14 -14.92
N THR A 33 -3.70 14.38 -14.32
CA THR A 33 -2.54 13.47 -14.39
C THR A 33 -2.38 12.58 -13.16
N THR A 34 -3.29 12.71 -12.18
CA THR A 34 -3.25 11.94 -10.93
C THR A 34 -4.21 10.76 -11.01
N ILE A 35 -3.68 9.58 -10.76
CA ILE A 35 -4.39 8.30 -10.68
C ILE A 35 -4.56 7.95 -9.21
N TYR A 36 -5.80 7.92 -8.73
CA TYR A 36 -6.11 7.41 -7.39
C TYR A 36 -6.48 5.94 -7.50
N LEU A 37 -5.68 5.08 -6.87
CA LEU A 37 -5.95 3.65 -6.84
C LEU A 37 -7.29 3.39 -6.17
N GLY A 38 -8.09 2.51 -6.77
CA GLY A 38 -9.42 2.18 -6.28
C GLY A 38 -9.40 1.37 -4.98
N PHE A 39 -10.45 1.53 -4.18
CA PHE A 39 -10.63 0.72 -2.97
C PHE A 39 -10.73 -0.78 -3.27
N ILE A 40 -11.11 -1.16 -4.49
CA ILE A 40 -11.10 -2.56 -4.98
C ILE A 40 -9.72 -3.22 -4.86
N LEU A 41 -8.64 -2.45 -4.85
CA LEU A 41 -7.26 -2.96 -4.75
C LEU A 41 -6.82 -3.14 -3.30
N LEU A 42 -7.60 -2.66 -2.33
CA LEU A 42 -7.24 -2.72 -0.92
C LEU A 42 -7.61 -4.07 -0.33
N ASN A 43 -6.60 -4.88 -0.04
CA ASN A 43 -6.77 -6.21 0.53
C ASN A 43 -7.56 -6.16 1.85
N GLY A 44 -8.63 -6.93 1.94
CA GLY A 44 -9.46 -7.06 3.13
C GLY A 44 -10.53 -5.97 3.30
N LEU A 45 -10.62 -4.99 2.41
CA LEU A 45 -11.71 -4.02 2.43
C LEU A 45 -12.97 -4.62 1.79
N ASP A 46 -14.10 -4.51 2.47
CA ASP A 46 -15.39 -4.94 1.93
C ASP A 46 -15.82 -4.04 0.77
N GLU A 47 -16.30 -4.65 -0.31
CA GLU A 47 -16.83 -3.94 -1.48
C GLU A 47 -17.90 -2.93 -1.11
N THR A 48 -18.83 -3.33 -0.23
CA THR A 48 -19.92 -2.47 0.23
C THR A 48 -19.42 -1.19 0.88
N ILE A 49 -18.34 -1.26 1.65
CA ILE A 49 -17.69 -0.08 2.27
C ILE A 49 -17.08 0.80 1.19
N GLY A 50 -16.31 0.20 0.26
CA GLY A 50 -15.68 0.95 -0.83
C GLY A 50 -16.69 1.72 -1.69
N VAL A 51 -17.81 1.08 -2.04
CA VAL A 51 -18.90 1.71 -2.80
C VAL A 51 -19.62 2.78 -1.99
N THR A 52 -19.87 2.51 -0.70
CA THR A 52 -20.55 3.46 0.20
C THR A 52 -19.76 4.76 0.36
N ILE A 53 -18.43 4.70 0.44
CA ILE A 53 -17.57 5.90 0.51
C ILE A 53 -17.85 6.85 -0.65
N GLY A 54 -17.88 6.33 -1.88
CA GLY A 54 -18.17 7.14 -3.07
C GLY A 54 -19.57 7.75 -3.03
N ARG A 55 -20.59 6.95 -2.68
CA ARG A 55 -21.97 7.39 -2.58
C ARG A 55 -22.14 8.50 -1.53
N GLU A 56 -21.67 8.27 -0.30
CA GLU A 56 -21.79 9.25 0.79
C GLU A 56 -21.11 10.59 0.46
N ARG A 57 -19.95 10.51 -0.23
CA ARG A 57 -19.27 11.73 -0.70
C ARG A 57 -20.07 12.46 -1.78
N GLN A 58 -20.73 11.75 -2.69
CA GLN A 58 -21.57 12.36 -3.73
C GLN A 58 -22.82 13.01 -3.17
N GLU A 59 -23.48 12.37 -2.19
CA GLU A 59 -24.73 12.82 -1.60
C GLU A 59 -24.52 13.92 -0.56
N GLY A 60 -23.53 13.76 0.33
CA GLY A 60 -23.27 14.63 1.47
C GLY A 60 -22.08 15.58 1.30
N GLY A 61 -21.42 15.61 0.13
CA GLY A 61 -20.20 16.38 -0.10
C GLY A 61 -18.95 15.77 0.51
N PRO A 62 -17.81 16.46 0.41
CA PRO A 62 -16.54 16.01 0.97
C PRO A 62 -16.62 15.70 2.46
N PHE A 63 -15.86 14.71 2.92
CA PHE A 63 -15.77 14.42 4.36
C PHE A 63 -14.96 15.50 5.07
N SER A 64 -15.50 16.02 6.19
CA SER A 64 -14.86 17.09 6.94
C SER A 64 -13.84 16.59 7.99
N SER A 65 -14.04 15.38 8.50
CA SER A 65 -13.21 14.78 9.55
C SER A 65 -13.36 13.26 9.59
N LEU A 66 -12.56 12.60 10.44
CA LEU A 66 -12.71 11.18 10.73
C LEU A 66 -14.08 10.87 11.36
N THR A 67 -14.56 11.74 12.26
CA THR A 67 -15.88 11.60 12.90
C THR A 67 -17.01 11.65 11.87
N ASP A 68 -17.01 12.69 11.02
CA ASP A 68 -18.00 12.83 9.94
C ASP A 68 -18.00 11.60 9.02
N PHE A 69 -16.83 11.06 8.70
CA PHE A 69 -16.70 9.83 7.91
C PHE A 69 -17.34 8.62 8.62
N ILE A 70 -17.04 8.41 9.91
CA ILE A 70 -17.57 7.28 10.68
C ILE A 70 -19.10 7.36 10.76
N ASP A 71 -19.65 8.55 11.02
CA ASP A 71 -21.09 8.78 11.18
C ASP A 71 -21.85 8.54 9.86
N ARG A 72 -21.25 8.85 8.72
CA ARG A 72 -21.87 8.70 7.41
C ARG A 72 -21.71 7.30 6.82
N VAL A 73 -20.52 6.72 6.91
CA VAL A 73 -20.20 5.42 6.29
C VAL A 73 -20.61 4.24 7.17
N HIS A 74 -20.77 4.44 8.48
CA HIS A 74 -21.12 3.38 9.45
C HIS A 74 -20.16 2.18 9.41
N ILE A 75 -18.87 2.46 9.50
CA ILE A 75 -17.78 1.51 9.32
C ILE A 75 -17.33 0.87 10.64
N GLY A 76 -16.98 -0.42 10.61
CA GLY A 76 -16.36 -1.11 11.75
C GLY A 76 -14.86 -0.78 11.90
N ILE A 77 -14.33 -1.00 13.12
CA ILE A 77 -12.92 -0.66 13.44
C ILE A 77 -11.91 -1.39 12.54
N GLU A 78 -12.18 -2.63 12.17
CA GLU A 78 -11.27 -3.43 11.33
C GLU A 78 -11.12 -2.80 9.94
N GLN A 79 -12.24 -2.48 9.30
CA GLN A 79 -12.27 -1.85 7.98
C GLN A 79 -11.71 -0.42 8.01
N LEU A 80 -12.04 0.35 9.05
CA LEU A 80 -11.50 1.69 9.23
C LEU A 80 -9.99 1.69 9.42
N THR A 81 -9.45 0.69 10.13
CA THR A 81 -8.01 0.53 10.32
C THR A 81 -7.28 0.34 8.98
N LEU A 82 -7.83 -0.44 8.04
CA LEU A 82 -7.23 -0.60 6.71
C LEU A 82 -7.13 0.73 5.96
N LEU A 83 -8.22 1.53 5.99
CA LEU A 83 -8.26 2.85 5.35
C LEU A 83 -7.27 3.83 5.99
N ILE A 84 -7.14 3.83 7.32
CA ILE A 84 -6.17 4.70 8.01
C ILE A 84 -4.74 4.26 7.66
N ARG A 85 -4.44 2.96 7.71
CA ARG A 85 -3.10 2.42 7.42
C ARG A 85 -2.64 2.76 6.01
N ILE A 86 -3.50 2.68 5.00
CA ILE A 86 -3.15 3.03 3.62
C ILE A 86 -3.05 4.55 3.40
N GLY A 87 -3.37 5.37 4.38
CA GLY A 87 -3.34 6.83 4.29
C GLY A 87 -4.54 7.43 3.56
N ALA A 88 -5.70 6.75 3.56
CA ALA A 88 -6.91 7.24 2.88
C ALA A 88 -7.47 8.55 3.48
N PHE A 89 -7.05 8.90 4.71
CA PHE A 89 -7.43 10.12 5.43
C PHE A 89 -6.36 11.21 5.42
N ARG A 90 -5.38 11.17 4.48
CA ARG A 90 -4.30 12.15 4.40
C ARG A 90 -4.76 13.61 4.27
N PHE A 91 -6.00 13.83 3.80
CA PHE A 91 -6.62 15.15 3.72
C PHE A 91 -6.79 15.83 5.08
N THR A 92 -6.84 15.08 6.18
CA THR A 92 -6.99 15.64 7.53
C THR A 92 -5.72 16.29 8.05
N GLY A 93 -4.56 15.94 7.49
CA GLY A 93 -3.24 16.34 8.00
C GLY A 93 -2.89 15.74 9.37
N ILE A 94 -3.72 14.80 9.89
CA ILE A 94 -3.52 14.15 11.17
C ILE A 94 -2.64 12.92 10.99
N ALA A 95 -1.70 12.71 11.92
CA ALA A 95 -0.83 11.53 11.91
C ALA A 95 -1.63 10.22 12.02
N LYS A 96 -1.17 9.18 11.31
CA LYS A 96 -1.81 7.86 11.27
C LYS A 96 -2.08 7.28 12.67
N GLN A 97 -1.10 7.37 13.55
CA GLN A 97 -1.20 6.85 14.92
C GLN A 97 -2.31 7.55 15.71
N THR A 98 -2.45 8.86 15.54
CA THR A 98 -3.52 9.65 16.14
C THR A 98 -4.88 9.24 15.59
N LEU A 99 -5.01 9.10 14.27
CA LEU A 99 -6.24 8.63 13.64
C LEU A 99 -6.63 7.21 14.11
N LEU A 100 -5.67 6.30 14.26
CA LEU A 100 -5.92 4.96 14.80
C LEU A 100 -6.41 5.00 16.24
N TRP A 101 -5.79 5.84 17.06
CA TRP A 101 -6.22 6.03 18.44
C TRP A 101 -7.64 6.60 18.52
N GLU A 102 -7.94 7.66 17.77
CA GLU A 102 -9.27 8.26 17.68
C GLU A 102 -10.31 7.24 17.21
N ALA A 103 -10.03 6.49 16.17
CA ALA A 103 -10.92 5.45 15.64
C ALA A 103 -11.25 4.40 16.71
N HIS A 104 -10.23 3.93 17.45
CA HIS A 104 -10.43 2.98 18.53
C HIS A 104 -11.24 3.57 19.69
N HIS A 105 -11.00 4.82 20.04
CA HIS A 105 -11.75 5.50 21.09
C HIS A 105 -13.23 5.66 20.73
N MET A 106 -13.52 6.10 19.49
CA MET A 106 -14.88 6.31 19.01
C MET A 106 -15.66 5.01 18.88
N LEU A 107 -15.07 3.96 18.31
CA LEU A 107 -15.79 2.73 17.98
C LEU A 107 -15.81 1.71 19.12
N LYS A 108 -14.81 1.68 20.01
CA LYS A 108 -14.80 0.81 21.19
C LYS A 108 -15.51 1.46 22.39
N GLY A 109 -15.61 2.79 22.44
CA GLY A 109 -16.34 3.53 23.49
C GLY A 109 -17.86 3.38 23.42
N HIS A 110 -18.41 2.92 22.29
CA HIS A 110 -19.84 2.70 22.07
C HIS A 110 -20.24 1.22 22.23
N LYS A 111 -19.77 0.52 23.26
CA LYS A 111 -20.59 -0.58 23.78
C LYS A 111 -21.76 0.07 24.48
N PRO A 112 -23.03 -0.11 24.04
CA PRO A 112 -24.17 0.25 24.86
C PRO A 112 -24.08 -0.62 26.12
N SER A 113 -23.59 -0.02 27.20
CA SER A 113 -23.76 -0.61 28.51
C SER A 113 -25.26 -0.63 28.74
N ALA A 114 -25.88 -1.80 28.54
CA ALA A 114 -27.21 -2.06 29.08
C ALA A 114 -27.11 -2.09 30.60
N VAL A 115 -26.94 -0.91 31.19
CA VAL A 115 -27.13 -0.71 32.60
C VAL A 115 -28.59 -0.32 32.76
N PRO A 116 -29.41 -1.10 33.49
CA PRO A 116 -30.79 -0.71 33.79
C PRO A 116 -30.80 0.66 34.46
N ALA A 117 -31.71 1.52 34.04
CA ALA A 117 -31.82 2.93 34.42
C ALA A 117 -32.25 3.15 35.90
N THR A 118 -31.79 2.33 36.86
CA THR A 118 -32.22 2.38 38.26
C THR A 118 -31.08 2.30 39.28
N MET A 119 -29.88 2.76 38.94
CA MET A 119 -28.89 3.03 39.99
C MET A 119 -28.54 4.52 40.03
N PRO A 120 -28.66 5.20 41.18
CA PRO A 120 -28.19 6.58 41.32
C PRO A 120 -26.67 6.58 41.15
N SER A 121 -26.20 7.27 40.09
CA SER A 121 -24.76 7.46 39.83
C SER A 121 -24.15 8.23 41.01
N LEU A 122 -23.35 7.53 41.81
CA LEU A 122 -22.60 8.12 42.92
C LEU A 122 -21.37 8.94 42.44
N PHE A 123 -21.07 8.95 41.14
CA PHE A 123 -19.98 9.70 40.56
C PHE A 123 -20.49 10.56 39.41
N LYS A 124 -21.04 11.75 39.73
CA LYS A 124 -21.06 12.86 38.79
C LYS A 124 -19.62 13.42 38.66
N GLY A 125 -18.72 12.64 38.14
CA GLY A 125 -17.45 13.13 37.66
C GLY A 125 -17.68 13.64 36.25
N THR A 126 -17.53 14.95 36.05
CA THR A 126 -17.24 15.50 34.72
C THR A 126 -16.08 14.69 34.14
N VAL A 127 -16.35 13.91 33.10
CA VAL A 127 -15.28 13.32 32.29
C VAL A 127 -14.59 14.52 31.66
N SER A 128 -13.55 15.03 32.32
CA SER A 128 -12.63 15.93 31.68
C SER A 128 -12.02 15.14 30.54
N SER A 129 -12.19 15.59 29.31
CA SER A 129 -11.42 15.12 28.16
C SER A 129 -9.94 15.36 28.51
N HIS A 130 -9.29 14.32 29.02
CA HIS A 130 -7.86 14.36 29.15
C HIS A 130 -7.32 14.44 27.73
N ASP A 131 -6.76 15.58 27.42
CA ASP A 131 -6.02 15.82 26.18
C ASP A 131 -4.75 14.97 26.24
N TYR A 132 -4.89 13.67 25.94
CA TYR A 132 -3.77 12.76 25.83
C TYR A 132 -2.98 13.19 24.59
N LYS A 133 -1.91 13.94 24.81
CA LYS A 133 -0.91 14.19 23.77
C LYS A 133 -0.27 12.85 23.42
N VAL A 134 -0.81 12.18 22.41
CA VAL A 134 -0.15 11.02 21.79
C VAL A 134 1.20 11.54 21.24
N PRO A 135 2.33 10.93 21.59
CA PRO A 135 3.60 11.32 21.00
C PRO A 135 3.48 11.30 19.47
N LEU A 136 3.84 12.40 18.82
CA LEU A 136 3.90 12.49 17.37
C LEU A 136 5.06 11.58 16.90
N LEU A 137 4.79 10.31 16.68
CA LEU A 137 5.68 9.42 15.99
C LEU A 137 5.52 9.69 14.50
N GLU A 138 6.52 10.30 13.88
CA GLU A 138 6.53 10.45 12.44
C GLU A 138 6.56 9.06 11.80
N GLN A 139 5.61 8.81 10.91
CA GLN A 139 5.61 7.58 10.14
C GLN A 139 6.83 7.55 9.24
N SER A 140 7.70 6.55 9.41
CA SER A 140 8.84 6.37 8.52
C SER A 140 8.39 6.00 7.10
N ALA A 141 9.17 6.37 6.09
CA ALA A 141 8.91 5.96 4.71
C ALA A 141 8.88 4.42 4.57
N LEU A 142 9.66 3.73 5.39
CA LEU A 142 9.71 2.27 5.46
C LEU A 142 8.40 1.67 5.98
N GLU A 143 7.83 2.21 7.06
CA GLU A 143 6.52 1.76 7.57
C GLU A 143 5.41 1.94 6.54
N ARG A 144 5.45 3.04 5.79
CA ARG A 144 4.51 3.28 4.69
C ARG A 144 4.65 2.22 3.61
N ALA A 145 5.89 1.90 3.19
CA ALA A 145 6.15 0.89 2.19
C ALA A 145 5.63 -0.50 2.62
N PHE A 146 5.80 -0.87 3.90
CA PHE A 146 5.26 -2.12 4.43
C PHE A 146 3.73 -2.15 4.44
N ASP A 147 3.07 -1.06 4.87
CA ASP A 147 1.61 -0.97 4.80
C ASP A 147 1.10 -1.09 3.36
N GLU A 148 1.75 -0.44 2.40
CA GLU A 148 1.40 -0.51 0.98
C GLU A 148 1.57 -1.93 0.43
N ILE A 149 2.67 -2.61 0.75
CA ILE A 149 2.91 -4.01 0.33
C ILE A 149 1.85 -4.94 0.93
N GLU A 150 1.55 -4.80 2.22
CA GLU A 150 0.54 -5.64 2.88
C GLU A 150 -0.86 -5.41 2.31
N LEU A 151 -1.24 -4.15 2.12
CA LEU A 151 -2.61 -3.76 1.79
C LEU A 151 -2.89 -3.70 0.27
N LEU A 152 -1.91 -3.37 -0.56
CA LEU A 152 -2.05 -3.29 -2.03
C LEU A 152 -1.34 -4.46 -2.75
N GLY A 153 -0.42 -5.15 -2.08
CA GLY A 153 0.44 -6.17 -2.68
C GLY A 153 1.70 -5.62 -3.34
N PHE A 154 1.93 -4.31 -3.31
CA PHE A 154 3.10 -3.63 -3.86
C PHE A 154 3.29 -2.25 -3.23
N PRO A 155 4.54 -1.72 -3.15
CA PRO A 155 4.80 -0.39 -2.61
C PRO A 155 4.49 0.68 -3.65
N LEU A 156 3.93 1.80 -3.18
CA LEU A 156 3.88 3.07 -3.92
C LEU A 156 5.09 3.95 -3.61
N ALA A 157 5.67 3.78 -2.43
CA ALA A 157 6.95 4.37 -2.08
C ALA A 157 8.08 3.74 -2.93
N ASP A 158 9.26 4.38 -2.94
CA ASP A 158 10.45 3.82 -3.57
C ASP A 158 10.77 2.45 -2.94
N PRO A 159 10.71 1.34 -3.68
CA PRO A 159 10.99 0.01 -3.14
C PRO A 159 12.44 -0.17 -2.68
N PHE A 160 13.37 0.67 -3.14
CA PHE A 160 14.77 0.64 -2.70
C PHE A 160 14.97 1.11 -1.26
N LEU A 161 13.95 1.76 -0.66
CA LEU A 161 13.90 2.02 0.78
C LEU A 161 13.81 0.75 1.64
N LEU A 162 13.48 -0.41 1.04
CA LEU A 162 13.43 -1.70 1.71
C LEU A 162 14.82 -2.35 1.89
N ALA A 163 15.87 -1.75 1.32
CA ALA A 163 17.24 -2.24 1.51
C ALA A 163 17.73 -1.96 2.93
N ASP A 164 18.19 -2.98 3.63
CA ASP A 164 18.75 -2.86 4.98
C ASP A 164 20.12 -2.17 4.96
N GLU A 165 20.84 -2.28 3.83
CA GLU A 165 22.16 -1.69 3.63
C GLU A 165 22.21 -0.93 2.29
N PRO A 166 23.13 0.05 2.15
CA PRO A 166 23.36 0.71 0.86
C PRO A 166 23.72 -0.36 -0.19
N LEU A 167 23.03 -0.32 -1.33
CA LEU A 167 23.31 -1.23 -2.42
C LEU A 167 24.59 -0.80 -3.15
N ASP A 168 25.41 -1.79 -3.52
CA ASP A 168 26.55 -1.56 -4.40
C ASP A 168 26.10 -0.98 -5.75
N GLN A 169 27.03 -0.40 -6.51
CA GLN A 169 26.73 0.03 -7.86
C GLN A 169 26.45 -1.20 -8.75
N GLY A 170 25.21 -1.30 -9.22
CA GLY A 170 24.77 -2.32 -10.17
C GLY A 170 24.59 -1.73 -11.57
N THR A 171 24.52 -2.61 -12.55
CA THR A 171 24.16 -2.24 -13.93
C THR A 171 22.68 -1.92 -13.97
N THR A 172 22.32 -0.76 -14.54
CA THR A 172 20.92 -0.35 -14.72
C THR A 172 20.33 -0.95 -15.99
N ALA A 173 19.01 -0.99 -16.11
CA ALA A 173 18.32 -1.48 -17.30
C ALA A 173 18.75 -0.71 -18.58
N ALA A 174 18.95 0.60 -18.45
CA ALA A 174 19.39 1.46 -19.55
C ALA A 174 20.79 1.12 -20.07
N GLU A 175 21.66 0.56 -19.23
CA GLU A 175 23.05 0.18 -19.61
C GLU A 175 23.14 -1.23 -20.20
N LEU A 176 22.10 -2.06 -20.09
CA LEU A 176 22.12 -3.45 -20.56
C LEU A 176 22.43 -3.58 -22.06
N PRO A 177 21.87 -2.75 -22.97
CA PRO A 177 22.17 -2.85 -24.41
C PRO A 177 23.65 -2.73 -24.73
N ASP A 178 24.41 -1.96 -23.96
CA ASP A 178 25.85 -1.75 -24.14
C ASP A 178 26.68 -2.89 -23.52
N LYS A 179 26.04 -3.78 -22.74
CA LYS A 179 26.67 -4.88 -22.02
C LYS A 179 26.39 -6.26 -22.66
N LEU A 180 25.95 -6.29 -23.90
CA LEU A 180 25.66 -7.54 -24.60
C LEU A 180 26.85 -8.51 -24.55
N GLY A 181 26.59 -9.75 -24.17
CA GLY A 181 27.60 -10.79 -24.01
C GLY A 181 28.41 -10.71 -22.72
N HIS A 182 28.28 -9.67 -21.92
CA HIS A 182 29.01 -9.53 -20.66
C HIS A 182 28.20 -10.08 -19.47
N PHE A 183 28.93 -10.48 -18.43
CA PHE A 183 28.34 -10.83 -17.16
C PHE A 183 28.12 -9.55 -16.34
N VAL A 184 26.91 -9.36 -15.85
CA VAL A 184 26.52 -8.15 -15.11
C VAL A 184 25.88 -8.51 -13.77
N ILE A 185 25.90 -7.54 -12.86
CA ILE A 185 25.15 -7.54 -11.60
C ILE A 185 24.19 -6.38 -11.66
N ALA A 186 22.91 -6.64 -11.43
CA ALA A 186 21.87 -5.62 -11.35
C ALA A 186 21.08 -5.78 -10.05
N TYR A 187 20.53 -4.69 -9.55
CA TYR A 187 19.60 -4.70 -8.42
C TYR A 187 18.24 -4.27 -8.92
N GLY A 188 17.20 -5.00 -8.52
CA GLY A 188 15.84 -4.70 -8.94
C GLY A 188 14.80 -5.17 -7.94
N TYR A 189 13.71 -4.41 -7.86
CA TYR A 189 12.53 -4.83 -7.13
C TYR A 189 11.66 -5.73 -8.00
N LEU A 190 11.31 -6.92 -7.49
CA LEU A 190 10.57 -7.92 -8.24
C LEU A 190 9.10 -7.51 -8.44
N VAL A 191 8.73 -7.19 -9.68
CA VAL A 191 7.36 -6.81 -10.07
C VAL A 191 6.51 -8.04 -10.37
N THR A 192 7.04 -8.97 -11.18
CA THR A 192 6.28 -10.17 -11.54
C THR A 192 7.20 -11.33 -11.91
N VAL A 193 6.69 -12.54 -11.69
CA VAL A 193 7.33 -13.78 -12.14
C VAL A 193 6.30 -14.58 -12.93
N LYS A 194 6.70 -15.05 -14.10
CA LYS A 194 5.91 -15.99 -14.90
C LYS A 194 6.62 -17.35 -14.91
N ASP A 195 5.97 -18.32 -14.29
CA ASP A 195 6.40 -19.72 -14.36
C ASP A 195 6.05 -20.32 -15.71
N THR A 196 6.99 -21.04 -16.29
CA THR A 196 6.78 -21.79 -17.53
C THR A 196 7.53 -23.12 -17.47
N LYS A 197 7.28 -23.99 -18.44
CA LYS A 197 7.98 -25.27 -18.58
C LYS A 197 8.75 -25.32 -19.89
N THR A 198 9.93 -25.89 -19.85
CA THR A 198 10.70 -26.25 -21.06
C THR A 198 9.99 -27.35 -21.83
N GLN A 199 10.43 -27.63 -23.06
CA GLN A 199 9.92 -28.76 -23.85
C GLN A 199 10.12 -30.11 -23.13
N LYS A 200 11.09 -30.20 -22.22
CA LYS A 200 11.35 -31.40 -21.39
C LYS A 200 10.49 -31.45 -20.11
N GLY A 201 9.66 -30.42 -19.85
CA GLY A 201 8.79 -30.35 -18.66
C GLY A 201 9.45 -29.69 -17.45
N ASP A 202 10.73 -29.27 -17.52
CA ASP A 202 11.43 -28.63 -16.43
C ASP A 202 10.90 -27.19 -16.21
N ARG A 203 10.80 -26.78 -14.95
CA ARG A 203 10.35 -25.43 -14.57
C ARG A 203 11.42 -24.39 -14.86
N MET A 204 11.03 -23.29 -15.50
CA MET A 204 11.85 -22.09 -15.66
C MET A 204 11.01 -20.84 -15.37
N ASN A 205 11.67 -19.72 -15.07
CA ASN A 205 11.01 -18.48 -14.69
C ASN A 205 11.43 -17.33 -15.61
N PHE A 206 10.46 -16.51 -15.98
CA PHE A 206 10.67 -15.16 -16.50
C PHE A 206 10.32 -14.18 -15.39
N ALA A 207 11.27 -13.34 -15.00
CA ALA A 207 11.07 -12.36 -13.97
C ALA A 207 11.29 -10.95 -14.51
N THR A 208 10.37 -10.04 -14.15
CA THR A 208 10.48 -8.62 -14.46
C THR A 208 10.72 -7.87 -13.15
N PHE A 209 11.76 -7.06 -13.15
CA PHE A 209 12.14 -6.17 -12.05
C PHE A 209 12.04 -4.72 -12.49
N VAL A 210 11.99 -3.83 -11.51
CA VAL A 210 12.20 -2.40 -11.69
C VAL A 210 13.52 -2.04 -11.01
N ASP A 211 14.41 -1.35 -11.73
CA ASP A 211 15.66 -0.83 -11.18
C ASP A 211 15.45 0.48 -10.40
N GLN A 212 16.53 1.02 -9.83
CA GLN A 212 16.51 2.25 -9.05
C GLN A 212 16.06 3.50 -9.85
N ASN A 213 16.10 3.45 -11.17
CA ASN A 213 15.65 4.52 -12.06
C ASN A 213 14.18 4.37 -12.48
N GLY A 214 13.51 3.28 -12.06
CA GLY A 214 12.14 2.96 -12.47
C GLY A 214 12.06 2.25 -13.83
N ASP A 215 13.19 1.79 -14.38
CA ASP A 215 13.25 1.08 -15.65
C ASP A 215 13.09 -0.43 -15.47
N PHE A 216 12.39 -1.07 -16.42
CA PHE A 216 12.17 -2.50 -16.36
C PHE A 216 13.42 -3.27 -16.79
N LEU A 217 13.71 -4.31 -16.02
CA LEU A 217 14.77 -5.28 -16.26
C LEU A 217 14.15 -6.68 -16.28
N ASP A 218 14.24 -7.35 -17.42
CA ASP A 218 13.76 -8.72 -17.57
C ASP A 218 14.90 -9.72 -17.43
N SER A 219 14.62 -10.85 -16.79
CA SER A 219 15.57 -11.95 -16.64
C SER A 219 14.93 -13.30 -16.90
N VAL A 220 15.74 -14.23 -17.41
CA VAL A 220 15.35 -15.63 -17.63
C VAL A 220 16.13 -16.52 -16.68
N HIS A 221 15.40 -17.27 -15.85
CA HIS A 221 15.96 -18.23 -14.91
C HIS A 221 15.72 -19.63 -15.45
N PHE A 222 16.77 -20.22 -16.01
CA PHE A 222 16.75 -21.58 -16.50
C PHE A 222 16.55 -22.61 -15.37
N PRO A 223 16.12 -23.84 -15.64
CA PRO A 223 15.68 -24.80 -14.64
C PRO A 223 16.65 -25.02 -13.47
N ASN A 224 17.95 -25.10 -13.74
CA ASN A 224 18.99 -25.25 -12.72
C ASN A 224 19.05 -24.03 -11.79
N ILE A 225 18.92 -22.82 -12.33
CA ILE A 225 18.95 -21.57 -11.56
C ILE A 225 17.64 -21.40 -10.81
N ALA A 226 16.48 -21.65 -11.48
CA ALA A 226 15.17 -21.58 -10.85
C ALA A 226 15.02 -22.55 -9.64
N ALA A 227 15.66 -23.72 -9.72
CA ALA A 227 15.67 -24.68 -8.62
C ALA A 227 16.62 -24.27 -7.48
N GLN A 228 17.80 -23.72 -7.81
CA GLN A 228 18.81 -23.33 -6.84
C GLN A 228 18.46 -22.02 -6.12
N PHE A 229 17.86 -21.06 -6.84
CA PHE A 229 17.52 -19.73 -6.35
C PHE A 229 16.04 -19.41 -6.61
N PRO A 230 15.10 -20.08 -5.94
CA PRO A 230 13.68 -19.82 -6.12
C PRO A 230 13.31 -18.42 -5.61
N PHE A 231 12.41 -17.73 -6.32
CA PHE A 231 11.85 -16.50 -5.84
C PHE A 231 11.01 -16.73 -4.58
N ARG A 232 11.20 -15.89 -3.56
CA ARG A 232 10.54 -16.01 -2.25
C ARG A 232 9.44 -14.96 -2.03
N GLY A 233 9.05 -14.24 -3.07
CA GLY A 233 8.03 -13.19 -3.02
C GLY A 233 8.55 -11.82 -3.47
N LYS A 234 7.76 -10.79 -3.19
CA LYS A 234 8.11 -9.40 -3.49
C LYS A 234 9.31 -8.95 -2.65
N GLY A 235 10.17 -8.13 -3.23
CA GLY A 235 11.34 -7.60 -2.56
C GLY A 235 12.44 -7.20 -3.51
N LEU A 236 13.54 -6.72 -2.96
CA LEU A 236 14.75 -6.39 -3.69
C LEU A 236 15.59 -7.63 -3.93
N TYR A 237 16.08 -7.77 -5.14
CA TYR A 237 16.92 -8.88 -5.57
C TYR A 237 18.21 -8.37 -6.18
N LYS A 238 19.30 -9.06 -5.87
CA LYS A 238 20.55 -8.99 -6.62
C LYS A 238 20.50 -10.03 -7.74
N VAL A 239 20.43 -9.57 -8.96
CA VAL A 239 20.37 -10.42 -10.16
C VAL A 239 21.73 -10.46 -10.80
N GLN A 240 22.25 -11.66 -11.06
CA GLN A 240 23.53 -11.88 -11.71
C GLN A 240 23.32 -12.72 -12.96
N GLY A 241 23.81 -12.26 -14.08
CA GLY A 241 23.62 -12.99 -15.32
C GLY A 241 24.40 -12.41 -16.49
N ARG A 242 24.22 -13.05 -17.63
CA ARG A 242 24.79 -12.61 -18.91
C ARG A 242 23.71 -11.88 -19.69
N VAL A 243 24.07 -10.73 -20.25
CA VAL A 243 23.19 -9.96 -21.14
C VAL A 243 23.19 -10.55 -22.53
#